data_84e1a4998063b97d512a7f1176f5e71c
#
_entry.id   84e1a4998063b97d512a7f1176f5e71c
#
_cell.length_a   1.000
_cell.length_b   1.000
_cell.length_c   1.000
_cell.angle_alpha   90.00
_cell.angle_beta   90.00
_cell.angle_gamma   90.00
#
_symmetry.space_group_name_H-M   'P 1'
#
loop_
_entity.id
_entity.type
_entity.pdbx_description
1 polymer ?
#
loop_
_entity_poly.entity_id
_entity_poly.type
_entity_poly.pdbx_seq_one_letter_code
_entity_poly.pdbx_strand_id
1 'polypeptide(L)'
;MKPENKLPVLELISAEMKAVVNTFQADLPPWPATGTIAEQRQYYTLERRFWNAGAPEMATSAYMVPTPYGQVETRLYSPKSHSPATLFYLHGGGFILGNLWLETMHTSRSYLCFYL
;
A
#
# COMPACT_ATOMS: atom_id res chain seq x y z
N MET A 1 13.23 -8.37 -20.40
CA MET A 1 14.47 -7.73 -19.86
C MET A 1 15.54 -8.81 -19.85
N LYS A 2 16.69 -8.54 -20.43
CA LYS A 2 17.79 -9.53 -20.48
C LYS A 2 18.40 -9.71 -19.08
N PRO A 3 18.77 -10.95 -18.68
CA PRO A 3 19.33 -11.21 -17.35
C PRO A 3 20.59 -10.38 -17.06
N GLU A 4 21.42 -10.16 -18.06
CA GLU A 4 22.68 -9.39 -17.96
C GLU A 4 22.46 -7.90 -17.63
N ASN A 5 21.26 -7.38 -17.81
CA ASN A 5 20.91 -6.00 -17.48
C ASN A 5 20.34 -5.82 -16.07
N LYS A 6 20.36 -6.87 -15.27
CA LYS A 6 19.89 -6.80 -13.87
C LYS A 6 21.06 -6.48 -12.94
N LEU A 7 20.94 -5.40 -12.19
CA LEU A 7 21.89 -5.11 -11.11
C LEU A 7 21.63 -6.06 -9.92
N PRO A 8 22.68 -6.54 -9.23
CA PRO A 8 22.54 -7.33 -8.01
C PRO A 8 22.17 -6.42 -6.84
N VAL A 9 20.93 -5.91 -6.82
CA VAL A 9 20.47 -4.87 -5.90
C VAL A 9 20.70 -5.25 -4.43
N LEU A 10 20.49 -6.52 -4.05
CA LEU A 10 20.70 -6.99 -2.68
C LEU A 10 22.17 -6.92 -2.24
N GLU A 11 23.11 -6.91 -3.16
CA GLU A 11 24.54 -6.75 -2.85
C GLU A 11 24.94 -5.28 -2.71
N LEU A 12 24.20 -4.40 -3.36
CA LEU A 12 24.49 -2.96 -3.46
C LEU A 12 23.82 -2.10 -2.41
N ILE A 13 22.77 -2.61 -1.74
CA ILE A 13 22.07 -1.87 -0.68
C ILE A 13 22.85 -1.89 0.65
N SER A 14 22.59 -0.92 1.53
CA SER A 14 23.23 -0.81 2.85
C SER A 14 22.88 -2.00 3.77
N ALA A 15 23.68 -2.17 4.82
CA ALA A 15 23.44 -3.22 5.82
C ALA A 15 22.09 -3.06 6.51
N GLU A 16 21.69 -1.81 6.81
CA GLU A 16 20.41 -1.48 7.41
C GLU A 16 19.25 -1.86 6.48
N MET A 17 19.37 -1.54 5.19
CA MET A 17 18.36 -1.91 4.21
C MET A 17 18.27 -3.43 4.03
N LYS A 18 19.42 -4.14 4.06
CA LYS A 18 19.42 -5.63 4.05
C LYS A 18 18.68 -6.18 5.25
N ALA A 19 18.89 -5.63 6.44
CA ALA A 19 18.20 -6.05 7.64
C ALA A 19 16.68 -5.86 7.50
N VAL A 20 16.23 -4.71 6.99
CA VAL A 20 14.81 -4.44 6.71
C VAL A 20 14.24 -5.46 5.73
N VAL A 21 14.91 -5.69 4.60
CA VAL A 21 14.45 -6.64 3.57
C VAL A 21 14.36 -8.06 4.14
N ASN A 22 15.37 -8.50 4.89
CA ASN A 22 15.41 -9.84 5.47
C ASN A 22 14.29 -10.03 6.51
N THR A 23 14.10 -9.06 7.40
CA THR A 23 13.02 -9.11 8.41
C THR A 23 11.66 -9.15 7.73
N PHE A 24 11.50 -8.36 6.70
CA PHE A 24 10.27 -8.22 5.95
C PHE A 24 9.90 -9.48 5.15
N GLN A 25 10.91 -10.17 4.59
CA GLN A 25 10.70 -11.38 3.79
C GLN A 25 10.66 -12.67 4.61
N ALA A 26 11.08 -12.63 5.88
CA ALA A 26 11.24 -13.84 6.69
C ALA A 26 9.96 -14.68 6.82
N ASP A 27 8.83 -14.01 6.96
CA ASP A 27 7.52 -14.65 7.17
C ASP A 27 6.63 -14.66 5.92
N LEU A 28 7.16 -14.20 4.78
CA LEU A 28 6.39 -14.14 3.54
C LEU A 28 6.71 -15.32 2.61
N PRO A 29 5.69 -15.89 1.94
CA PRO A 29 5.93 -16.84 0.87
C PRO A 29 6.65 -16.13 -0.30
N PRO A 30 7.25 -16.88 -1.23
CA PRO A 30 7.83 -16.30 -2.44
C PRO A 30 6.79 -15.53 -3.26
N TRP A 31 7.21 -14.42 -3.88
CA TRP A 31 6.35 -13.67 -4.79
C TRP A 31 5.83 -14.56 -5.93
N PRO A 32 4.51 -14.61 -6.18
CA PRO A 32 3.92 -15.45 -7.23
C PRO A 32 4.11 -14.82 -8.62
N ALA A 33 5.35 -14.84 -9.12
CA ALA A 33 5.73 -14.20 -10.39
C ALA A 33 4.95 -14.72 -11.60
N THR A 34 4.59 -15.99 -11.60
CA THR A 34 3.80 -16.65 -12.65
C THR A 34 2.33 -16.86 -12.24
N GLY A 35 1.95 -16.36 -11.08
CA GLY A 35 0.59 -16.47 -10.55
C GLY A 35 -0.40 -15.52 -11.24
N THR A 36 -1.67 -15.77 -10.96
CA THR A 36 -2.77 -14.91 -11.38
C THR A 36 -2.70 -13.52 -10.69
N ILE A 37 -3.38 -12.55 -11.25
CA ILE A 37 -3.52 -11.21 -10.61
C ILE A 37 -4.13 -11.34 -9.20
N ALA A 38 -5.07 -12.27 -8.99
CA ALA A 38 -5.67 -12.50 -7.68
C ALA A 38 -4.64 -12.98 -6.64
N GLU A 39 -3.77 -13.92 -7.01
CA GLU A 39 -2.69 -14.41 -6.14
C GLU A 39 -1.66 -13.31 -5.85
N GLN A 40 -1.30 -12.52 -6.84
CA GLN A 40 -0.41 -11.38 -6.66
C GLN A 40 -1.01 -10.33 -5.72
N ARG A 41 -2.31 -10.05 -5.80
CA ARG A 41 -3.03 -9.16 -4.89
C ARG A 41 -3.10 -9.70 -3.46
N GLN A 42 -3.31 -11.02 -3.30
CA GLN A 42 -3.27 -11.65 -1.97
C GLN A 42 -1.89 -11.54 -1.34
N TYR A 43 -0.84 -11.83 -2.11
CA TYR A 43 0.54 -11.67 -1.64
C TYR A 43 0.81 -10.21 -1.22
N TYR A 44 0.48 -9.25 -2.07
CA TYR A 44 0.66 -7.83 -1.77
C TYR A 44 -0.09 -7.40 -0.51
N THR A 45 -1.27 -7.96 -0.28
CA THR A 45 -2.04 -7.71 0.95
C THR A 45 -1.31 -8.25 2.20
N LEU A 46 -0.74 -9.45 2.12
CA LEU A 46 0.03 -10.04 3.22
C LEU A 46 1.28 -9.20 3.51
N GLU A 47 2.00 -8.83 2.49
CA GLU A 47 3.17 -7.97 2.57
C GLU A 47 2.85 -6.64 3.28
N ARG A 48 1.80 -5.98 2.89
CA ARG A 48 1.43 -4.66 3.45
C ARG A 48 0.94 -4.71 4.90
N ARG A 49 0.47 -5.85 5.39
CA ARG A 49 0.07 -5.99 6.81
C ARG A 49 1.21 -5.63 7.78
N PHE A 50 2.42 -6.02 7.46
CA PHE A 50 3.59 -5.67 8.25
C PHE A 50 3.76 -4.15 8.39
N TRP A 51 3.66 -3.43 7.27
CA TRP A 51 3.81 -1.97 7.23
C TRP A 51 2.64 -1.22 7.85
N ASN A 52 1.46 -1.83 7.90
CA ASN A 52 0.27 -1.25 8.49
C ASN A 52 0.10 -1.60 9.99
N ALA A 53 0.96 -2.45 10.54
CA ALA A 53 0.96 -2.75 11.96
C ALA A 53 1.19 -1.49 12.80
N GLY A 54 0.33 -1.25 13.81
CA GLY A 54 0.41 -0.07 14.67
C GLY A 54 -0.06 1.23 14.00
N ALA A 55 -0.81 1.16 12.91
CA ALA A 55 -1.49 2.33 12.35
C ALA A 55 -2.46 2.93 13.40
N PRO A 56 -2.47 4.26 13.60
CA PRO A 56 -3.39 4.89 14.52
C PRO A 56 -4.84 4.72 14.08
N GLU A 57 -5.72 4.45 15.03
CA GLU A 57 -7.15 4.40 14.75
C GLU A 57 -7.69 5.80 14.40
N MET A 58 -8.48 5.85 13.36
CA MET A 58 -9.13 7.07 12.91
C MET A 58 -10.56 6.76 12.45
N ALA A 59 -11.48 7.66 12.71
CA ALA A 59 -12.84 7.54 12.19
C ALA A 59 -12.81 7.55 10.66
N THR A 60 -13.47 6.57 10.04
CA THR A 60 -13.51 6.43 8.58
C THR A 60 -14.94 6.31 8.08
N SER A 61 -15.20 6.84 6.90
CA SER A 61 -16.44 6.66 6.15
C SER A 61 -16.11 6.25 4.73
N ALA A 62 -16.88 5.31 4.17
CA ALA A 62 -16.71 4.86 2.80
C ALA A 62 -17.84 5.41 1.92
N TYR A 63 -17.49 5.81 0.71
CA TYR A 63 -18.42 6.36 -0.28
C TYR A 63 -18.16 5.69 -1.63
N MET A 64 -19.23 5.44 -2.38
CA MET A 64 -19.13 5.03 -3.77
C MET A 64 -19.28 6.27 -4.65
N VAL A 65 -18.21 6.63 -5.33
CA VAL A 65 -18.19 7.78 -6.25
C VAL A 65 -18.48 7.32 -7.67
N PRO A 66 -19.56 7.79 -8.31
CA PRO A 66 -19.86 7.44 -9.69
C PRO A 66 -18.86 8.10 -10.63
N THR A 67 -18.36 7.31 -11.59
CA THR A 67 -17.48 7.78 -12.67
C THR A 67 -17.99 7.29 -14.02
N PRO A 68 -17.52 7.83 -15.14
CA PRO A 68 -17.86 7.32 -16.46
C PRO A 68 -17.51 5.83 -16.70
N TYR A 69 -16.62 5.27 -15.87
CA TYR A 69 -16.13 3.89 -15.98
C TYR A 69 -16.69 2.95 -14.91
N GLY A 70 -17.59 3.44 -14.07
CA GLY A 70 -18.18 2.67 -12.96
C GLY A 70 -18.09 3.41 -11.62
N GLN A 71 -18.42 2.70 -10.56
CA GLN A 71 -18.33 3.25 -9.21
C GLN A 71 -16.96 2.98 -8.60
N VAL A 72 -16.37 3.99 -7.96
CA VAL A 72 -15.09 3.90 -7.27
C VAL A 72 -15.31 4.05 -5.78
N GLU A 73 -14.87 3.06 -5.00
CA GLU A 73 -14.88 3.14 -3.55
C GLU A 73 -13.87 4.20 -3.09
N THR A 74 -14.33 5.13 -2.27
CA THR A 74 -13.54 6.22 -1.73
C THR A 74 -13.65 6.20 -0.21
N ARG A 75 -12.54 6.38 0.50
CA ARG A 75 -12.51 6.41 1.96
C ARG A 75 -12.12 7.78 2.47
N LEU A 76 -12.95 8.32 3.36
CA LEU A 76 -12.68 9.54 4.11
C LEU A 76 -12.15 9.19 5.50
N TYR A 77 -11.01 9.72 5.85
CA TYR A 77 -10.44 9.68 7.20
C TYR A 77 -10.70 11.01 7.90
N SER A 78 -11.31 10.97 9.07
CA SER A 78 -11.68 12.14 9.84
C SER A 78 -10.86 12.22 11.12
N PRO A 79 -9.86 13.12 11.21
CA PRO A 79 -9.08 13.32 12.41
C PRO A 79 -9.95 13.91 13.54
N LYS A 80 -9.55 13.67 14.79
CA LYS A 80 -10.22 14.24 15.97
C LYS A 80 -10.10 15.76 16.05
N SER A 81 -9.05 16.33 15.50
CA SER A 81 -8.81 17.78 15.43
C SER A 81 -9.01 18.27 14.00
N HIS A 82 -9.74 19.36 13.83
CA HIS A 82 -9.91 19.96 12.52
C HIS A 82 -8.61 20.55 11.99
N SER A 83 -8.30 20.21 10.74
CA SER A 83 -7.30 20.91 9.93
C SER A 83 -8.03 21.66 8.80
N PRO A 84 -7.59 22.87 8.44
CA PRO A 84 -8.15 23.58 7.29
C PRO A 84 -7.72 22.95 5.95
N ALA A 85 -6.79 22.00 5.98
CA ALA A 85 -6.27 21.33 4.78
C ALA A 85 -6.91 19.96 4.59
N THR A 86 -7.22 19.64 3.35
CA THR A 86 -7.62 18.31 2.89
C THR A 86 -6.48 17.70 2.11
N LEU A 87 -6.05 16.50 2.49
CA LEU A 87 -5.09 15.72 1.74
C LEU A 87 -5.86 14.73 0.85
N PHE A 88 -5.60 14.79 -0.43
CA PHE A 88 -6.12 13.84 -1.40
C PHE A 88 -5.02 12.85 -1.77
N TYR A 89 -5.26 11.56 -1.56
CA TYR A 89 -4.27 10.52 -1.79
C TYR A 89 -4.77 9.48 -2.78
N LEU A 90 -3.96 9.22 -3.80
CA LEU A 90 -4.16 8.13 -4.76
C LEU A 90 -3.12 7.06 -4.46
N HIS A 91 -3.58 5.85 -4.15
CA HIS A 91 -2.64 4.77 -3.81
C HIS A 91 -1.82 4.31 -5.02
N GLY A 92 -0.59 3.85 -4.75
CA GLY A 92 0.26 3.20 -5.75
C GLY A 92 -0.19 1.76 -6.04
N GLY A 93 0.59 1.06 -6.86
CA GLY A 93 0.35 -0.36 -7.17
C GLY A 93 0.24 -0.66 -8.66
N GLY A 94 0.67 0.29 -9.51
CA GLY A 94 0.73 0.11 -10.96
C GLY A 94 -0.62 -0.17 -11.60
N PHE A 95 -1.71 0.36 -11.04
CA PHE A 95 -3.11 0.13 -11.45
C PHE A 95 -3.60 -1.31 -11.36
N ILE A 96 -2.81 -2.21 -10.78
CA ILE A 96 -3.11 -3.64 -10.70
C ILE A 96 -3.19 -4.11 -9.24
N LEU A 97 -2.29 -3.62 -8.40
CA LEU A 97 -2.15 -4.01 -7.00
C LEU A 97 -2.62 -2.89 -6.06
N GLY A 98 -2.87 -3.27 -4.81
CA GLY A 98 -3.30 -2.33 -3.78
C GLY A 98 -4.81 -2.24 -3.64
N ASN A 99 -5.22 -1.63 -2.54
CA ASN A 99 -6.60 -1.27 -2.22
C ASN A 99 -6.60 -0.27 -1.07
N LEU A 100 -7.77 0.28 -0.75
CA LEU A 100 -7.95 1.29 0.30
C LEU A 100 -7.52 0.83 1.71
N TRP A 101 -7.51 -0.46 1.98
CA TRP A 101 -7.16 -1.01 3.30
C TRP A 101 -5.67 -1.10 3.53
N LEU A 102 -4.87 -1.21 2.47
CA LEU A 102 -3.44 -1.42 2.54
C LEU A 102 -2.63 -0.15 2.81
N GLU A 103 -3.24 1.00 2.60
CA GLU A 103 -2.56 2.30 2.73
C GLU A 103 -2.97 3.05 4.01
N THR A 104 -3.61 2.36 4.96
CA THR A 104 -4.14 2.97 6.19
C THR A 104 -3.05 3.67 7.01
N MET A 105 -1.83 3.11 7.05
CA MET A 105 -0.71 3.69 7.81
C MET A 105 -0.27 5.04 7.26
N HIS A 106 -0.20 5.18 5.94
CA HIS A 106 0.23 6.44 5.32
C HIS A 106 -0.79 7.54 5.51
N THR A 107 -2.07 7.19 5.49
CA THR A 107 -3.17 8.15 5.56
C THR A 107 -3.54 8.52 6.96
N SER A 108 -3.46 7.61 7.92
CA SER A 108 -3.81 7.91 9.31
C SER A 108 -2.78 8.81 10.01
N ARG A 109 -1.55 8.89 9.52
CA ARG A 109 -0.53 9.84 9.98
C ARG A 109 -0.62 11.21 9.32
N SER A 110 -1.33 11.31 8.21
CA SER A 110 -1.51 12.55 7.45
C SER A 110 -2.95 13.02 7.61
N TYR A 111 -3.12 14.28 7.88
CA TYR A 111 -4.43 14.90 8.12
C TYR A 111 -5.34 14.78 6.90
N LEU A 112 -6.48 14.16 7.05
CA LEU A 112 -7.58 14.02 6.09
C LEU A 112 -7.16 13.51 4.68
N CYS A 113 -7.49 12.28 4.39
CA CYS A 113 -7.24 11.71 3.06
C CYS A 113 -8.53 11.25 2.40
N PHE A 114 -8.71 11.63 1.14
CA PHE A 114 -9.64 10.98 0.24
C PHE A 114 -8.87 9.98 -0.61
N TYR A 115 -9.41 8.76 -0.75
CA TYR A 115 -8.94 7.77 -1.70
C TYR A 115 -9.93 7.67 -2.85
N LEU A 116 -9.42 7.67 -4.05
CA LEU A 116 -10.14 7.28 -5.26
C LEU A 116 -9.64 5.94 -5.77
#